data_6a1130827ecbe51004a13be7829cd3ba
#
_entry.id   6a1130827ecbe51004a13be7829cd3ba
#
_cell.length_a   1.000
_cell.length_b   1.000
_cell.length_c   1.000
_cell.angle_alpha   90.00
_cell.angle_beta   90.00
_cell.angle_gamma   90.00
#
_symmetry.space_group_name_H-M   'P 1'
#
loop_
_entity.id
_entity.type
_entity.pdbx_description
1 polymer ?
#
loop_
_entity_poly.entity_id
_entity_poly.type
_entity_poly.pdbx_seq_one_letter_code
_entity_poly.pdbx_strand_id
1 'polypeptide(L)'
;MHHLLRHLILAATPPTRQTAPAAGFADSAHPLRPIRLVVGSLRNGAIESIARLVAGKLGAEFGQPVDIDSRPDVGGTLGLAAVARAAPDGHTLLMSCIATMSIAPHLFNQLPSNPRVAFVPVALVSLLPCGVVVNASTPAPDLQSHIEWLKKCGGKVDGIYAPPGTPAAIVDKLAAAIRRTVRTADVLAQLVKQDVDLVLLTGPAARAFLDQEDESRAAAMRA
;
A
#
# COMPACT_ATOMS: atom_id res chain seq x y z
N MET A 1 -27.33 -40.78 -45.42
CA MET A 1 -26.50 -41.39 -44.35
C MET A 1 -25.78 -40.26 -43.64
N HIS A 2 -26.39 -39.75 -42.58
CA HIS A 2 -25.88 -38.63 -41.77
C HIS A 2 -25.33 -39.17 -40.47
N HIS A 3 -24.03 -39.00 -40.23
CA HIS A 3 -23.43 -39.26 -38.91
C HIS A 3 -23.39 -37.96 -38.11
N LEU A 4 -24.20 -37.91 -37.06
CA LEU A 4 -24.22 -36.92 -36.00
C LEU A 4 -23.02 -37.15 -35.07
N LEU A 5 -22.01 -36.23 -35.10
CA LEU A 5 -21.01 -36.14 -34.04
C LEU A 5 -21.57 -35.27 -32.92
N ARG A 6 -21.93 -35.90 -31.81
CA ARG A 6 -22.21 -35.25 -30.55
C ARG A 6 -20.88 -34.79 -29.91
N HIS A 7 -20.61 -33.48 -29.92
CA HIS A 7 -19.54 -32.92 -29.09
C HIS A 7 -19.99 -32.95 -27.63
N LEU A 8 -19.36 -33.78 -26.84
CA LEU A 8 -19.44 -33.77 -25.39
C LEU A 8 -18.62 -32.57 -24.86
N ILE A 9 -19.29 -31.48 -24.52
CA ILE A 9 -18.66 -30.38 -23.81
C ILE A 9 -18.50 -30.81 -22.36
N LEU A 10 -17.26 -31.17 -22.00
CA LEU A 10 -16.89 -31.41 -20.61
C LEU A 10 -16.78 -30.01 -19.97
N ALA A 11 -17.77 -29.62 -19.16
CA ALA A 11 -17.72 -28.43 -18.34
C ALA A 11 -16.62 -28.61 -17.29
N ALA A 12 -15.47 -28.00 -17.51
CA ALA A 12 -14.44 -27.90 -16.49
C ALA A 12 -14.94 -26.96 -15.39
N THR A 13 -15.34 -27.53 -14.27
CA THR A 13 -15.59 -26.78 -13.04
C THR A 13 -14.29 -26.08 -12.62
N PRO A 14 -14.30 -24.74 -12.38
CA PRO A 14 -13.11 -24.07 -11.88
C PRO A 14 -12.75 -24.67 -10.51
N PRO A 15 -11.45 -24.83 -10.20
CA PRO A 15 -11.03 -25.35 -8.91
C PRO A 15 -11.55 -24.43 -7.82
N THR A 16 -12.42 -24.92 -6.97
CA THR A 16 -12.81 -24.29 -5.72
C THR A 16 -11.53 -24.07 -4.92
N ARG A 17 -11.16 -22.81 -4.76
CA ARG A 17 -10.04 -22.40 -3.91
C ARG A 17 -10.42 -22.78 -2.49
N GLN A 18 -9.97 -23.96 -2.03
CA GLN A 18 -10.05 -24.34 -0.63
C GLN A 18 -9.30 -23.28 0.15
N THR A 19 -10.02 -22.41 0.84
CA THR A 19 -9.48 -21.61 1.91
C THR A 19 -9.05 -22.59 3.00
N ALA A 20 -7.75 -22.88 3.06
CA ALA A 20 -7.20 -23.59 4.20
C ALA A 20 -7.66 -22.82 5.47
N PRO A 21 -8.16 -23.51 6.51
CA PRO A 21 -8.48 -22.84 7.76
C PRO A 21 -7.22 -22.14 8.21
N ALA A 22 -7.34 -20.83 8.53
CA ALA A 22 -6.26 -20.09 9.14
C ALA A 22 -5.87 -20.85 10.40
N ALA A 23 -4.74 -21.55 10.36
CA ALA A 23 -4.18 -22.20 11.52
C ALA A 23 -4.11 -21.12 12.59
N GLY A 24 -4.76 -21.34 13.74
CA GLY A 24 -4.82 -20.37 14.82
C GLY A 24 -3.40 -20.04 15.27
N PHE A 25 -2.82 -19.00 14.66
CA PHE A 25 -1.56 -18.45 15.10
C PHE A 25 -1.81 -17.88 16.49
N ALA A 26 -1.09 -18.42 17.48
CA ALA A 26 -1.11 -17.91 18.83
C ALA A 26 -0.73 -16.42 18.77
N ASP A 27 -1.70 -15.56 18.95
CA ASP A 27 -1.70 -14.12 18.73
C ASP A 27 -0.63 -13.37 19.55
N SER A 28 -0.13 -14.00 20.62
CA SER A 28 0.87 -13.45 21.53
C SER A 28 2.31 -13.50 21.04
N ALA A 29 2.65 -14.35 20.06
CA ALA A 29 4.03 -14.64 19.67
C ALA A 29 4.48 -14.03 18.34
N HIS A 30 3.59 -13.37 17.59
CA HIS A 30 3.98 -12.68 16.34
C HIS A 30 4.76 -11.39 16.64
N PRO A 31 5.89 -11.13 15.91
CA PRO A 31 6.52 -11.95 14.89
C PRO A 31 7.47 -13.01 15.46
N LEU A 32 7.43 -14.22 14.92
CA LEU A 32 8.34 -15.32 15.31
C LEU A 32 9.63 -15.36 14.48
N ARG A 33 9.68 -14.61 13.39
CA ARG A 33 10.80 -14.55 12.43
C ARG A 33 10.86 -13.16 11.79
N PRO A 34 11.93 -12.81 11.09
CA PRO A 34 12.05 -11.52 10.42
C PRO A 34 10.83 -11.16 9.56
N ILE A 35 10.44 -9.89 9.60
CA ILE A 35 9.41 -9.32 8.73
C ILE A 35 10.08 -8.76 7.49
N ARG A 36 9.54 -9.05 6.31
CA ARG A 36 9.96 -8.46 5.06
C ARG A 36 9.05 -7.31 4.68
N LEU A 37 9.58 -6.10 4.62
CA LEU A 37 8.87 -4.91 4.16
C LEU A 37 9.25 -4.60 2.70
N VAL A 38 8.36 -4.96 1.78
CA VAL A 38 8.53 -4.73 0.35
C VAL A 38 8.24 -3.26 0.03
N VAL A 39 9.11 -2.59 -0.70
CA VAL A 39 8.98 -1.19 -1.11
C VAL A 39 9.01 -1.10 -2.63
N GLY A 40 7.88 -0.74 -3.24
CA GLY A 40 7.71 -0.65 -4.70
C GLY A 40 8.13 0.70 -5.31
N SER A 41 8.85 1.55 -4.58
CA SER A 41 9.27 2.86 -5.04
C SER A 41 10.74 2.89 -5.47
N LEU A 42 11.15 4.02 -6.08
CA LEU A 42 12.55 4.25 -6.45
C LEU A 42 13.47 4.15 -5.22
N ARG A 43 14.61 3.51 -5.41
CA ARG A 43 15.66 3.41 -4.39
C ARG A 43 16.11 4.80 -3.95
N ASN A 44 16.38 4.96 -2.65
CA ASN A 44 16.77 6.21 -2.02
C ASN A 44 15.74 7.36 -2.16
N GLY A 45 14.50 7.04 -2.55
CA GLY A 45 13.38 7.98 -2.53
C GLY A 45 12.82 8.19 -1.12
N ALA A 46 11.92 9.18 -0.96
CA ALA A 46 11.30 9.50 0.32
C ALA A 46 10.60 8.28 0.96
N ILE A 47 9.87 7.50 0.17
CA ILE A 47 9.15 6.31 0.66
C ILE A 47 10.13 5.29 1.25
N GLU A 48 11.24 5.00 0.56
CA GLU A 48 12.24 4.05 1.06
C GLU A 48 12.95 4.58 2.31
N SER A 49 13.23 5.88 2.38
CA SER A 49 13.82 6.52 3.55
C SER A 49 12.91 6.38 4.78
N ILE A 50 11.61 6.62 4.61
CA ILE A 50 10.61 6.42 5.68
C ILE A 50 10.49 4.94 6.04
N ALA A 51 10.47 4.05 5.03
CA ALA A 51 10.42 2.61 5.25
C ALA A 51 11.60 2.11 6.12
N ARG A 52 12.82 2.56 5.83
CA ARG A 52 14.02 2.21 6.61
C ARG A 52 13.94 2.72 8.05
N LEU A 53 13.46 3.93 8.23
CA LEU A 53 13.29 4.52 9.56
C LEU A 53 12.29 3.72 10.39
N VAL A 54 11.13 3.41 9.82
CA VAL A 54 10.06 2.62 10.46
C VAL A 54 10.54 1.19 10.73
N ALA A 55 11.20 0.54 9.75
CA ALA A 55 11.72 -0.81 9.88
C ALA A 55 12.72 -0.97 11.02
N GLY A 56 13.66 -0.03 11.17
CA GLY A 56 14.62 -0.05 12.26
C GLY A 56 13.98 0.01 13.64
N LYS A 57 12.95 0.86 13.80
CA LYS A 57 12.23 1.01 15.07
C LYS A 57 11.31 -0.19 15.36
N LEU A 58 10.60 -0.68 14.36
CA LEU A 58 9.77 -1.87 14.51
C LEU A 58 10.61 -3.11 14.85
N GLY A 59 11.80 -3.23 14.23
CA GLY A 59 12.72 -4.33 14.55
C GLY A 59 13.14 -4.32 16.01
N ALA A 60 13.44 -3.14 16.56
CA ALA A 60 13.77 -2.98 17.98
C ALA A 60 12.57 -3.29 18.88
N GLU A 61 11.35 -2.90 18.51
CA GLU A 61 10.14 -3.15 19.28
C GLU A 61 9.74 -4.63 19.29
N PHE A 62 9.87 -5.31 18.17
CA PHE A 62 9.48 -6.71 18.02
C PHE A 62 10.56 -7.70 18.47
N GLY A 63 11.81 -7.25 18.64
CA GLY A 63 12.95 -8.15 18.84
C GLY A 63 13.24 -9.06 17.63
N GLN A 64 12.71 -8.72 16.47
CA GLN A 64 12.88 -9.42 15.20
C GLN A 64 13.24 -8.42 14.10
N PRO A 65 14.18 -8.72 13.20
CA PRO A 65 14.52 -7.83 12.09
C PRO A 65 13.33 -7.49 11.21
N VAL A 66 13.30 -6.26 10.70
CA VAL A 66 12.40 -5.84 9.62
C VAL A 66 13.24 -5.47 8.41
N ASP A 67 13.31 -6.38 7.45
CA ASP A 67 14.19 -6.26 6.28
C ASP A 67 13.49 -5.52 5.14
N ILE A 68 14.20 -4.56 4.52
CA ILE A 68 13.70 -3.83 3.36
C ILE A 68 14.00 -4.62 2.09
N ASP A 69 12.95 -4.98 1.35
CA ASP A 69 13.01 -5.57 0.00
C ASP A 69 12.59 -4.53 -1.03
N SER A 70 13.55 -3.78 -1.57
CA SER A 70 13.30 -2.74 -2.57
C SER A 70 13.07 -3.36 -3.94
N ARG A 71 11.88 -3.15 -4.51
CA ARG A 71 11.47 -3.62 -5.85
C ARG A 71 11.00 -2.46 -6.72
N PRO A 72 11.95 -1.61 -7.16
CA PRO A 72 11.62 -0.44 -7.96
C PRO A 72 11.11 -0.84 -9.34
N ASP A 73 9.97 -0.28 -9.74
CA ASP A 73 9.43 -0.36 -11.09
C ASP A 73 8.51 0.82 -11.40
N VAL A 74 8.00 0.85 -12.63
CA VAL A 74 7.03 1.89 -13.02
C VAL A 74 5.68 1.63 -12.34
N GLY A 75 5.33 2.48 -11.37
CA GLY A 75 4.06 2.41 -10.64
C GLY A 75 4.03 1.46 -9.44
N GLY A 76 5.15 0.82 -9.05
CA GLY A 76 5.21 -0.04 -7.87
C GLY A 76 4.52 -1.40 -8.02
N THR A 77 4.27 -1.83 -9.25
CA THR A 77 3.44 -3.00 -9.57
C THR A 77 4.12 -4.33 -9.24
N LEU A 78 5.46 -4.41 -9.33
CA LEU A 78 6.22 -5.61 -8.97
C LEU A 78 6.17 -5.87 -7.46
N GLY A 79 6.30 -4.81 -6.65
CA GLY A 79 6.15 -4.90 -5.20
C GLY A 79 4.76 -5.37 -4.80
N LEU A 80 3.73 -4.77 -5.42
CA LEU A 80 2.34 -5.13 -5.26
C LEU A 80 2.10 -6.63 -5.56
N ALA A 81 2.57 -7.13 -6.72
CA ALA A 81 2.42 -8.52 -7.12
C ALA A 81 3.09 -9.50 -6.15
N ALA A 82 4.27 -9.13 -5.65
CA ALA A 82 5.02 -9.96 -4.71
C ALA A 82 4.27 -10.15 -3.38
N VAL A 83 3.72 -9.05 -2.83
CA VAL A 83 3.01 -9.11 -1.54
C VAL A 83 1.61 -9.72 -1.68
N ALA A 84 0.90 -9.46 -2.79
CA ALA A 84 -0.41 -10.06 -3.03
C ALA A 84 -0.39 -11.61 -3.06
N ARG A 85 0.77 -12.21 -3.38
CA ARG A 85 0.98 -13.66 -3.41
C ARG A 85 1.64 -14.21 -2.14
N ALA A 86 2.02 -13.35 -1.20
CA ALA A 86 2.66 -13.77 0.03
C ALA A 86 1.68 -14.46 0.98
N ALA A 87 2.23 -15.27 1.91
CA ALA A 87 1.42 -15.87 2.96
C ALA A 87 0.81 -14.78 3.85
N PRO A 88 -0.48 -14.91 4.25
CA PRO A 88 -1.17 -13.92 5.07
C PRO A 88 -0.85 -14.10 6.57
N ASP A 89 0.43 -14.26 6.89
CA ASP A 89 0.94 -14.55 8.23
C ASP A 89 1.57 -13.32 8.92
N GLY A 90 1.49 -12.13 8.30
CA GLY A 90 2.02 -10.88 8.82
C GLY A 90 3.53 -10.69 8.68
N HIS A 91 4.27 -11.65 8.10
CA HIS A 91 5.73 -11.55 7.92
C HIS A 91 6.14 -10.98 6.55
N THR A 92 5.20 -10.65 5.69
CA THR A 92 5.46 -9.90 4.45
C THR A 92 4.48 -8.74 4.35
N LEU A 93 5.01 -7.55 4.31
CA LEU A 93 4.25 -6.30 4.25
C LEU A 93 4.62 -5.51 3.01
N LEU A 94 3.72 -4.64 2.56
CA LEU A 94 3.95 -3.70 1.48
C LEU A 94 3.97 -2.27 2.02
N MET A 95 5.02 -1.52 1.76
CA MET A 95 4.98 -0.07 1.86
C MET A 95 4.78 0.52 0.48
N SER A 96 3.70 1.25 0.31
CA SER A 96 3.26 1.77 -0.97
C SER A 96 2.64 3.16 -0.80
N CYS A 97 2.39 3.82 -1.92
CA CYS A 97 1.78 5.14 -1.97
C CYS A 97 0.46 5.13 -2.74
N ILE A 98 -0.24 6.25 -2.66
CA ILE A 98 -1.51 6.45 -3.36
C ILE A 98 -1.39 6.25 -4.88
N ALA A 99 -0.22 6.57 -5.47
CA ALA A 99 0.00 6.35 -6.90
C ALA A 99 -0.16 4.88 -7.29
N THR A 100 0.36 3.96 -6.49
CA THR A 100 0.23 2.51 -6.72
C THR A 100 -1.13 1.98 -6.31
N MET A 101 -1.69 2.47 -5.19
CA MET A 101 -2.91 1.91 -4.61
C MET A 101 -4.19 2.43 -5.26
N SER A 102 -4.23 3.69 -5.69
CA SER A 102 -5.44 4.33 -6.21
C SER A 102 -5.32 4.88 -7.63
N ILE A 103 -4.13 5.32 -8.07
CA ILE A 103 -3.96 5.89 -9.41
C ILE A 103 -3.65 4.80 -10.45
N ALA A 104 -2.73 3.89 -10.15
CA ALA A 104 -2.33 2.83 -11.07
C ALA A 104 -3.51 1.97 -11.60
N PRO A 105 -4.55 1.64 -10.82
CA PRO A 105 -5.72 0.92 -11.32
C PRO A 105 -6.47 1.63 -12.45
N HIS A 106 -6.36 2.95 -12.53
CA HIS A 106 -7.01 3.75 -13.59
C HIS A 106 -6.09 4.01 -14.79
N LEU A 107 -4.77 3.84 -14.64
CA LEU A 107 -3.80 4.09 -15.69
C LEU A 107 -3.40 2.82 -16.46
N PHE A 108 -3.41 1.67 -15.79
CA PHE A 108 -2.96 0.40 -16.36
C PHE A 108 -4.14 -0.54 -16.57
N ASN A 109 -4.37 -0.95 -17.81
CA ASN A 109 -5.44 -1.90 -18.17
C ASN A 109 -5.24 -3.29 -17.57
N GLN A 110 -4.00 -3.66 -17.22
CA GLN A 110 -3.66 -4.95 -16.64
C GLN A 110 -2.69 -4.76 -15.47
N LEU A 111 -3.22 -4.85 -14.26
CA LEU A 111 -2.42 -4.94 -13.06
C LEU A 111 -2.29 -6.40 -12.62
N PRO A 112 -1.14 -6.80 -12.04
CA PRO A 112 -0.96 -8.17 -11.54
C PRO A 112 -1.88 -8.52 -10.37
N SER A 113 -2.47 -7.52 -9.72
CA SER A 113 -3.52 -7.66 -8.71
C SER A 113 -4.29 -6.34 -8.58
N ASN A 114 -5.56 -6.42 -8.16
CA ASN A 114 -6.35 -5.22 -7.88
C ASN A 114 -6.01 -4.70 -6.47
N PRO A 115 -5.37 -3.53 -6.32
CA PRO A 115 -4.96 -3.01 -5.02
C PRO A 115 -6.11 -2.83 -4.03
N ARG A 116 -7.31 -2.52 -4.51
CA ARG A 116 -8.49 -2.23 -3.68
C ARG A 116 -8.97 -3.43 -2.86
N VAL A 117 -8.79 -4.64 -3.40
CA VAL A 117 -9.28 -5.88 -2.78
C VAL A 117 -8.17 -6.84 -2.37
N ALA A 118 -6.95 -6.61 -2.87
CA ALA A 118 -5.82 -7.52 -2.67
C ALA A 118 -4.97 -7.17 -1.43
N PHE A 119 -5.37 -6.16 -0.64
CA PHE A 119 -4.58 -5.73 0.51
C PHE A 119 -5.44 -5.33 1.69
N VAL A 120 -4.88 -5.56 2.89
CA VAL A 120 -5.43 -5.09 4.16
C VAL A 120 -4.59 -3.90 4.62
N PRO A 121 -5.13 -2.68 4.72
CA PRO A 121 -4.37 -1.54 5.22
C PRO A 121 -4.07 -1.74 6.72
N VAL A 122 -2.78 -1.63 7.06
CA VAL A 122 -2.30 -1.72 8.45
C VAL A 122 -2.20 -0.32 9.05
N ALA A 123 -1.48 0.58 8.41
CA ALA A 123 -1.35 1.97 8.82
C ALA A 123 -1.02 2.87 7.65
N LEU A 124 -1.53 4.10 7.67
CA LEU A 124 -1.02 5.21 6.87
C LEU A 124 -0.01 5.96 7.73
N VAL A 125 1.20 6.16 7.23
CA VAL A 125 2.33 6.65 8.03
C VAL A 125 2.78 8.06 7.68
N SER A 126 2.54 8.50 6.44
CA SER A 126 3.00 9.82 6.00
C SER A 126 2.09 10.43 4.94
N LEU A 127 2.07 11.74 4.89
CA LEU A 127 1.50 12.55 3.83
C LEU A 127 2.61 13.42 3.24
N LEU A 128 2.91 13.23 1.95
CA LEU A 128 3.83 14.11 1.22
C LEU A 128 3.00 15.08 0.38
N PRO A 129 3.10 16.39 0.65
CA PRO A 129 2.51 17.38 -0.23
C PRO A 129 3.20 17.34 -1.59
N CYS A 130 2.42 17.40 -2.66
CA CYS A 130 2.94 17.47 -4.02
C CYS A 130 2.84 18.92 -4.52
N GLY A 131 3.96 19.47 -5.00
CA GLY A 131 3.99 20.76 -5.68
C GLY A 131 4.00 20.57 -7.20
N VAL A 132 3.33 21.46 -7.91
CA VAL A 132 3.48 21.60 -9.36
C VAL A 132 4.47 22.70 -9.63
N VAL A 133 5.59 22.35 -10.28
CA VAL A 133 6.56 23.32 -10.76
C VAL A 133 6.28 23.53 -12.23
N VAL A 134 6.01 24.77 -12.63
CA VAL A 134 5.82 25.18 -14.01
C VAL A 134 6.97 26.07 -14.47
N ASN A 135 7.29 26.01 -15.76
CA ASN A 135 8.28 26.93 -16.32
C ASN A 135 7.78 28.37 -16.16
N ALA A 136 8.67 29.31 -15.81
CA ALA A 136 8.33 30.71 -15.63
C ALA A 136 7.72 31.37 -16.88
N SER A 137 7.94 30.81 -18.08
CA SER A 137 7.33 31.24 -19.33
C SER A 137 5.94 30.64 -19.58
N THR A 138 5.47 29.72 -18.74
CA THR A 138 4.11 29.15 -18.88
C THR A 138 3.10 30.21 -18.44
N PRO A 139 2.19 30.68 -19.30
CA PRO A 139 1.12 31.57 -18.89
C PRO A 139 0.14 30.78 -18.01
N ALA A 140 0.39 30.79 -16.71
CA ALA A 140 -0.58 30.25 -15.76
C ALA A 140 -1.73 31.26 -15.69
N PRO A 141 -2.96 30.90 -16.08
CA PRO A 141 -4.07 31.86 -16.18
C PRO A 141 -4.42 32.49 -14.83
N ASP A 142 -4.28 31.76 -13.73
CA ASP A 142 -4.28 32.30 -12.38
C ASP A 142 -3.75 31.29 -11.36
N LEU A 143 -3.17 31.80 -10.28
CA LEU A 143 -2.65 30.99 -9.17
C LEU A 143 -3.79 30.29 -8.41
N GLN A 144 -4.98 30.87 -8.41
CA GLN A 144 -6.12 30.38 -7.65
C GLN A 144 -6.65 29.05 -8.21
N SER A 145 -6.81 28.97 -9.53
CA SER A 145 -7.18 27.72 -10.21
C SER A 145 -6.11 26.62 -10.06
N HIS A 146 -4.84 26.99 -10.02
CA HIS A 146 -3.75 26.06 -9.69
C HIS A 146 -3.83 25.57 -8.24
N ILE A 147 -4.08 26.45 -7.29
CA ILE A 147 -4.24 26.08 -5.87
C ILE A 147 -5.47 25.20 -5.67
N GLU A 148 -6.58 25.48 -6.33
CA GLU A 148 -7.78 24.64 -6.27
C GLU A 148 -7.54 23.26 -6.90
N TRP A 149 -6.80 23.20 -8.00
CA TRP A 149 -6.38 21.97 -8.62
C TRP A 149 -5.44 21.16 -7.70
N LEU A 150 -4.44 21.80 -7.08
CA LEU A 150 -3.55 21.19 -6.10
C LEU A 150 -4.30 20.63 -4.88
N LYS A 151 -5.30 21.36 -4.38
CA LYS A 151 -6.17 20.90 -3.30
C LYS A 151 -7.00 19.68 -3.69
N LYS A 152 -7.45 19.61 -4.95
CA LYS A 152 -8.17 18.44 -5.51
C LYS A 152 -7.25 17.25 -5.77
N CYS A 153 -5.97 17.48 -6.10
CA CYS A 153 -5.01 16.43 -6.34
C CYS A 153 -4.56 15.71 -5.06
N GLY A 154 -4.88 16.21 -3.87
CA GLY A 154 -4.48 15.63 -2.59
C GLY A 154 -2.97 15.38 -2.50
N GLY A 155 -2.40 15.37 -1.32
CA GLY A 155 -1.01 14.99 -1.13
C GLY A 155 -0.77 13.51 -1.44
N LYS A 156 0.50 13.13 -1.58
CA LYS A 156 0.89 11.72 -1.71
C LYS A 156 0.85 11.06 -0.34
N VAL A 157 0.04 10.01 -0.20
CA VAL A 157 -0.09 9.27 1.05
C VAL A 157 0.66 7.95 0.94
N ASP A 158 1.56 7.71 1.87
CA ASP A 158 2.31 6.46 1.98
C ASP A 158 1.73 5.58 3.08
N GLY A 159 1.53 4.31 2.82
CA GLY A 159 0.93 3.38 3.76
C GLY A 159 1.64 2.02 3.80
N ILE A 160 1.45 1.30 4.90
CA ILE A 160 1.90 -0.09 5.08
C ILE A 160 0.68 -1.01 4.98
N TYR A 161 0.80 -2.04 4.16
CA TYR A 161 -0.29 -2.95 3.81
C TYR A 161 0.13 -4.41 3.99
N ALA A 162 -0.79 -5.23 4.45
CA ALA A 162 -0.62 -6.67 4.58
C ALA A 162 -1.31 -7.43 3.43
N PRO A 163 -0.93 -8.70 3.15
CA PRO A 163 -1.61 -9.56 2.18
C PRO A 163 -3.09 -9.77 2.51
N PRO A 164 -3.93 -10.10 1.50
CA PRO A 164 -5.32 -10.46 1.75
C PRO A 164 -5.42 -11.69 2.64
N GLY A 165 -6.37 -11.68 3.57
CA GLY A 165 -6.58 -12.78 4.51
C GLY A 165 -5.64 -12.78 5.73
N THR A 166 -4.79 -11.76 5.91
CA THR A 166 -4.03 -11.60 7.16
C THR A 166 -5.00 -11.47 8.33
N PRO A 167 -4.85 -12.27 9.42
CA PRO A 167 -5.72 -12.22 10.58
C PRO A 167 -5.80 -10.82 11.20
N ALA A 168 -7.01 -10.39 11.59
CA ALA A 168 -7.24 -9.05 12.15
C ALA A 168 -6.36 -8.75 13.36
N ALA A 169 -6.18 -9.71 14.24
CA ALA A 169 -5.34 -9.56 15.43
C ALA A 169 -3.85 -9.30 15.08
N ILE A 170 -3.33 -9.89 14.00
CA ILE A 170 -1.98 -9.59 13.50
C ILE A 170 -1.93 -8.17 12.93
N VAL A 171 -2.95 -7.78 12.16
CA VAL A 171 -3.06 -6.41 11.62
C VAL A 171 -3.10 -5.39 12.75
N ASP A 172 -3.92 -5.61 13.79
CA ASP A 172 -4.05 -4.72 14.93
C ASP A 172 -2.75 -4.61 15.72
N LYS A 173 -2.03 -5.71 15.93
CA LYS A 173 -0.73 -5.73 16.62
C LYS A 173 0.30 -4.92 15.84
N LEU A 174 0.40 -5.13 14.52
CA LEU A 174 1.27 -4.37 13.63
C LEU A 174 0.92 -2.88 13.65
N ALA A 175 -0.36 -2.55 13.52
CA ALA A 175 -0.85 -1.16 13.54
C ALA A 175 -0.52 -0.45 14.88
N ALA A 176 -0.65 -1.14 16.01
CA ALA A 176 -0.31 -0.61 17.31
C ALA A 176 1.20 -0.34 17.43
N ALA A 177 2.05 -1.26 16.97
CA ALA A 177 3.49 -1.10 16.95
C ALA A 177 3.93 0.07 16.06
N ILE A 178 3.42 0.14 14.82
CA ILE A 178 3.68 1.26 13.91
C ILE A 178 3.29 2.59 14.53
N ARG A 179 2.12 2.65 15.19
CA ARG A 179 1.63 3.85 15.85
C ARG A 179 2.58 4.35 16.95
N ARG A 180 3.16 3.44 17.74
CA ARG A 180 4.16 3.80 18.74
C ARG A 180 5.46 4.29 18.11
N THR A 181 5.93 3.55 17.09
CA THR A 181 7.17 3.84 16.36
C THR A 181 7.15 5.23 15.71
N VAL A 182 6.12 5.57 14.95
CA VAL A 182 6.09 6.84 14.19
C VAL A 182 5.89 8.06 15.06
N ARG A 183 5.51 7.89 16.34
CA ARG A 183 5.38 8.97 17.32
C ARG A 183 6.65 9.22 18.13
N THR A 184 7.73 8.47 17.92
CA THR A 184 9.00 8.74 18.61
C THR A 184 9.61 10.04 18.12
N ALA A 185 10.27 10.78 19.03
CA ALA A 185 10.80 12.11 18.72
C ALA A 185 11.78 12.13 17.55
N ASP A 186 12.59 11.10 17.40
CA ASP A 186 13.57 10.97 16.32
C ASP A 186 12.90 10.71 14.97
N VAL A 187 11.82 9.92 14.92
CA VAL A 187 11.03 9.72 13.69
C VAL A 187 10.34 11.02 13.29
N LEU A 188 9.69 11.71 14.23
CA LEU A 188 9.04 12.98 13.97
C LEU A 188 10.05 14.04 13.46
N ALA A 189 11.23 14.12 14.07
CA ALA A 189 12.27 15.05 13.62
C ALA A 189 12.76 14.74 12.19
N GLN A 190 12.80 13.47 11.78
CA GLN A 190 13.17 13.09 10.42
C GLN A 190 12.05 13.39 9.41
N LEU A 191 10.78 13.20 9.77
CA LEU A 191 9.65 13.57 8.92
C LEU A 191 9.63 15.08 8.65
N VAL A 192 9.79 15.89 9.70
CA VAL A 192 9.88 17.37 9.57
C VAL A 192 11.03 17.79 8.66
N LYS A 193 12.22 17.16 8.76
CA LYS A 193 13.34 17.46 7.88
C LYS A 193 13.09 17.16 6.40
N GLN A 194 12.12 16.32 6.09
CA GLN A 194 11.74 15.91 4.74
C GLN A 194 10.44 16.60 4.27
N ASP A 195 9.95 17.59 5.00
CA ASP A 195 8.66 18.26 4.75
C ASP A 195 7.49 17.25 4.61
N VAL A 196 7.51 16.21 5.45
CA VAL A 196 6.52 15.13 5.46
C VAL A 196 5.62 15.27 6.67
N ASP A 197 4.31 15.36 6.42
CA ASP A 197 3.31 15.34 7.47
C ASP A 197 3.00 13.91 7.93
N LEU A 198 2.95 13.72 9.26
CA LEU A 198 2.54 12.46 9.84
C LEU A 198 1.02 12.29 9.70
N VAL A 199 0.59 11.34 8.89
CA VAL A 199 -0.77 10.84 8.88
C VAL A 199 -0.78 9.46 9.53
N LEU A 200 -1.57 9.30 10.58
CA LEU A 200 -1.60 8.05 11.34
C LEU A 200 -3.03 7.52 11.41
N LEU A 201 -3.48 6.92 10.32
CA LEU A 201 -4.75 6.22 10.22
C LEU A 201 -4.51 4.71 10.21
N THR A 202 -5.34 3.97 10.92
CA THR A 202 -5.27 2.51 11.04
C THR A 202 -6.67 1.90 10.96
N GLY A 203 -6.77 0.63 10.61
CA GLY A 203 -8.03 -0.11 10.58
C GLY A 203 -9.10 0.53 9.68
N PRO A 204 -10.36 0.63 10.17
CA PRO A 204 -11.46 1.19 9.38
C PRO A 204 -11.23 2.63 8.90
N ALA A 205 -10.56 3.47 9.70
CA ALA A 205 -10.26 4.85 9.32
C ALA A 205 -9.28 4.93 8.14
N ALA A 206 -8.27 4.06 8.10
CA ALA A 206 -7.35 3.96 6.96
C ALA A 206 -8.10 3.49 5.70
N ARG A 207 -9.01 2.52 5.83
CA ARG A 207 -9.83 2.03 4.71
C ARG A 207 -10.73 3.14 4.17
N ALA A 208 -11.49 3.83 5.03
CA ALA A 208 -12.39 4.91 4.62
C ALA A 208 -11.63 6.06 3.91
N PHE A 209 -10.44 6.40 4.39
CA PHE A 209 -9.60 7.40 3.75
C PHE A 209 -9.19 6.97 2.32
N LEU A 210 -8.75 5.71 2.16
CA LEU A 210 -8.35 5.18 0.85
C LEU A 210 -9.52 5.12 -0.14
N ASP A 211 -10.71 4.73 0.33
CA ASP A 211 -11.92 4.69 -0.51
C ASP A 211 -12.33 6.10 -0.96
N GLN A 212 -12.27 7.09 -0.07
CA GLN A 212 -12.54 8.50 -0.40
C GLN A 212 -11.52 9.07 -1.41
N GLU A 213 -10.22 8.80 -1.20
CA GLU A 213 -9.15 9.22 -2.13
C GLU A 213 -9.35 8.61 -3.52
N ASP A 214 -9.73 7.33 -3.58
CA ASP A 214 -9.96 6.65 -4.84
C ASP A 214 -11.16 7.23 -5.61
N GLU A 215 -12.28 7.49 -4.94
CA GLU A 215 -13.46 8.13 -5.53
C GLU A 215 -13.15 9.53 -6.08
N SER A 216 -12.43 10.34 -5.28
CA SER A 216 -12.01 11.69 -5.66
C SER A 216 -11.13 11.67 -6.91
N ARG A 217 -10.15 10.76 -6.97
CA ARG A 217 -9.23 10.64 -8.11
C ARG A 217 -9.91 10.05 -9.34
N ALA A 218 -10.77 9.07 -9.18
CA ALA A 218 -11.55 8.53 -10.28
C ALA A 218 -12.46 9.60 -10.91
N ALA A 219 -13.02 10.52 -10.11
CA ALA A 219 -13.78 11.65 -10.62
C ALA A 219 -12.91 12.64 -11.39
N ALA A 220 -11.73 12.99 -10.84
CA ALA A 220 -10.79 13.90 -11.50
C ALA A 220 -10.21 13.38 -12.82
N MET A 221 -10.08 12.06 -12.97
CA MET A 221 -9.56 11.43 -14.20
C MET A 221 -10.62 11.26 -15.29
N ARG A 222 -11.92 11.42 -14.96
CA ARG A 222 -13.03 11.40 -15.93
C ARG A 222 -13.43 12.79 -16.42
N ALA A 223 -12.97 13.86 -15.75
CA ALA A 223 -13.22 15.26 -16.12
C ALA A 223 -12.18 15.75 -17.13
#